data_80e193eba01f15a8dc1470aced482f64
#
_entry.id   80e193eba01f15a8dc1470aced482f64
#
_cell.length_a   1.000
_cell.length_b   1.000
_cell.length_c   1.000
_cell.angle_alpha   90.00
_cell.angle_beta   90.00
_cell.angle_gamma   90.00
#
_symmetry.space_group_name_H-M   'P 1'
#
loop_
_entity.id
_entity.type
_entity.pdbx_description
1 polymer ?
#
loop_
_entity_poly.entity_id
_entity_poly.type
_entity_poly.pdbx_seq_one_letter_code
_entity_poly.pdbx_strand_id
1 'polypeptide(L)'
;MSPRPGFVLEVDKSTPPILFHHGEGFRLERLPAGRSRVIYAAEPLKALKDPDGAIRDALEHPIDKEPLRALLFPGMKLTIAFDDISLPLPKMRRPDIRQRVIEAVLDLAAEAGVDDVHLIAALALHRRMTEDE
;
A
#
# COMPACT_ATOMS: atom_id res chain seq x y z
N MET A 1 16.68 -18.88 12.87
CA MET A 1 15.25 -18.73 12.44
C MET A 1 14.95 -19.86 11.46
N SER A 2 13.93 -20.68 11.71
CA SER A 2 13.50 -21.63 10.71
C SER A 2 13.06 -20.88 9.47
N PRO A 3 13.40 -21.36 8.25
CA PRO A 3 12.89 -20.74 7.03
C PRO A 3 11.35 -20.74 7.07
N ARG A 4 10.72 -19.67 6.57
CA ARG A 4 9.28 -19.64 6.39
C ARG A 4 8.88 -20.87 5.55
N PRO A 5 7.86 -21.64 5.98
CA PRO A 5 7.26 -22.59 5.06
C PRO A 5 6.75 -21.78 3.85
N GLY A 6 6.57 -22.41 2.69
CA GLY A 6 6.11 -21.72 1.48
C GLY A 6 4.87 -20.82 1.73
N PHE A 7 4.36 -20.21 0.69
CA PHE A 7 3.23 -19.29 0.77
C PHE A 7 1.99 -19.87 1.46
N VAL A 8 1.74 -21.17 1.26
CA VAL A 8 0.66 -21.90 1.91
C VAL A 8 1.24 -23.06 2.72
N LEU A 9 0.90 -23.13 4.00
CA LEU A 9 1.19 -24.27 4.86
C LEU A 9 -0.09 -25.09 5.03
N GLU A 10 -0.08 -26.31 4.53
CA GLU A 10 -1.12 -27.30 4.87
C GLU A 10 -0.85 -27.81 6.29
N VAL A 11 -1.84 -27.65 7.15
CA VAL A 11 -1.70 -28.04 8.56
C VAL A 11 -1.88 -29.55 8.71
N ASP A 12 -0.89 -30.20 9.30
CA ASP A 12 -0.88 -31.62 9.62
C ASP A 12 -0.67 -31.86 11.14
N LYS A 13 -0.54 -33.12 11.52
CA LYS A 13 -0.35 -33.51 12.95
C LYS A 13 1.01 -33.05 13.51
N SER A 14 1.98 -32.79 12.67
CA SER A 14 3.33 -32.33 13.04
C SER A 14 3.43 -30.82 13.14
N THR A 15 2.44 -30.10 12.60
CA THR A 15 2.42 -28.63 12.61
C THR A 15 2.39 -28.12 14.04
N PRO A 16 3.35 -27.28 14.46
CA PRO A 16 3.36 -26.71 15.80
C PRO A 16 2.18 -25.76 16.02
N PRO A 17 1.88 -25.42 17.27
CA PRO A 17 0.91 -24.38 17.56
C PRO A 17 1.30 -23.06 16.88
N ILE A 18 0.31 -22.31 16.41
CA ILE A 18 0.47 -21.05 15.68
C ILE A 18 0.05 -19.90 16.57
N LEU A 19 0.80 -18.83 16.53
CA LEU A 19 0.54 -17.61 17.30
C LEU A 19 -0.44 -16.73 16.55
N PHE A 20 -1.56 -16.40 17.19
CA PHE A 20 -2.58 -15.49 16.69
C PHE A 20 -2.63 -14.22 17.53
N HIS A 21 -2.87 -13.11 16.89
CA HIS A 21 -3.25 -11.88 17.57
C HIS A 21 -4.67 -12.03 18.13
N HIS A 22 -4.85 -11.69 19.41
CA HIS A 22 -6.13 -11.83 20.09
C HIS A 22 -6.32 -10.67 21.10
N GLY A 23 -7.23 -9.78 20.79
CA GLY A 23 -7.41 -8.56 21.58
C GLY A 23 -6.14 -7.73 21.65
N GLU A 24 -5.66 -7.42 22.86
CA GLU A 24 -4.42 -6.68 23.10
C GLU A 24 -3.18 -7.59 23.26
N GLY A 25 -3.33 -8.88 23.01
CA GLY A 25 -2.27 -9.86 23.20
C GLY A 25 -2.20 -10.91 22.10
N PHE A 26 -1.61 -12.03 22.46
CA PHE A 26 -1.43 -13.14 21.53
C PHE A 26 -1.93 -14.45 22.17
N ARG A 27 -2.40 -15.33 21.32
CA ARG A 27 -2.87 -16.67 21.71
C ARG A 27 -2.19 -17.73 20.85
N LEU A 28 -1.74 -18.80 21.49
CA LEU A 28 -1.09 -19.93 20.83
C LEU A 28 -2.12 -21.06 20.67
N GLU A 29 -2.41 -21.43 19.42
CA GLU A 29 -3.45 -22.41 19.09
C GLU A 29 -2.96 -23.50 18.18
N ARG A 30 -3.45 -24.73 18.41
CA ARG A 30 -3.32 -25.83 17.45
C ARG A 30 -4.49 -25.84 16.50
N LEU A 31 -4.18 -25.70 15.22
CA LEU A 31 -5.19 -25.78 14.17
C LEU A 31 -5.52 -27.26 13.84
N PRO A 32 -6.78 -27.57 13.47
CA PRO A 32 -7.19 -28.90 13.08
C PRO A 32 -6.40 -29.40 11.85
N ALA A 33 -5.67 -30.52 12.01
CA ALA A 33 -4.92 -31.13 10.93
C ALA A 33 -5.83 -31.63 9.79
N GLY A 34 -5.39 -31.44 8.55
CA GLY A 34 -6.11 -31.83 7.33
C GLY A 34 -7.37 -31.01 7.03
N ARG A 35 -7.66 -29.98 7.84
CA ARG A 35 -8.81 -29.08 7.67
C ARG A 35 -8.43 -27.60 7.67
N SER A 36 -7.17 -27.30 7.92
CA SER A 36 -6.67 -25.93 8.06
C SER A 36 -5.52 -25.66 7.13
N ARG A 37 -5.43 -24.43 6.66
CA ARG A 37 -4.31 -23.87 5.92
C ARG A 37 -3.86 -22.58 6.57
N VAL A 38 -2.56 -22.33 6.58
CA VAL A 38 -2.00 -21.04 6.97
C VAL A 38 -1.42 -20.39 5.74
N ILE A 39 -1.91 -19.23 5.41
CA ILE A 39 -1.45 -18.45 4.26
C ILE A 39 -0.51 -17.37 4.77
N TYR A 40 0.72 -17.41 4.32
CA TYR A 40 1.73 -16.40 4.62
C TYR A 40 1.77 -15.34 3.52
N ALA A 41 2.22 -14.16 3.88
CA ALA A 41 2.54 -13.16 2.88
C ALA A 41 3.60 -13.70 1.91
N ALA A 42 3.46 -13.39 0.63
CA ALA A 42 4.47 -13.70 -0.37
C ALA A 42 5.81 -13.04 0.00
N GLU A 43 6.90 -13.57 -0.53
CA GLU A 43 8.20 -12.92 -0.39
C GLU A 43 8.15 -11.50 -0.99
N PRO A 44 8.80 -10.52 -0.35
CA PRO A 44 8.85 -9.17 -0.88
C PRO A 44 9.42 -9.15 -2.29
N LEU A 45 8.81 -8.38 -3.16
CA LEU A 45 9.35 -8.12 -4.49
C LEU A 45 10.69 -7.37 -4.37
N LYS A 46 11.52 -7.50 -5.39
CA LYS A 46 12.76 -6.70 -5.47
C LYS A 46 12.40 -5.23 -5.51
N ALA A 47 13.13 -4.43 -4.74
CA ALA A 47 12.96 -2.99 -4.78
C ALA A 47 13.21 -2.43 -6.19
N LEU A 48 12.41 -1.45 -6.60
CA LEU A 48 12.62 -0.71 -7.84
C LEU A 48 13.92 0.09 -7.74
N LYS A 49 14.72 0.07 -8.80
CA LYS A 49 15.95 0.88 -8.89
C LYS A 49 15.65 2.37 -9.05
N ASP A 50 14.60 2.67 -9.81
CA ASP A 50 14.12 4.01 -10.10
C ASP A 50 12.61 4.09 -9.81
N PRO A 51 12.20 4.38 -8.57
CA PRO A 51 10.79 4.51 -8.22
C PRO A 51 10.10 5.66 -8.95
N ASP A 52 10.77 6.78 -9.15
CA ASP A 52 10.17 7.97 -9.76
C ASP A 52 9.92 7.74 -11.26
N GLY A 53 10.87 7.09 -11.95
CA GLY A 53 10.66 6.65 -13.33
C GLY A 53 9.52 5.65 -13.46
N ALA A 54 9.41 4.69 -12.54
CA ALA A 54 8.31 3.72 -12.54
C ALA A 54 6.94 4.38 -12.28
N ILE A 55 6.87 5.38 -11.39
CA ILE A 55 5.65 6.15 -11.14
C ILE A 55 5.22 6.89 -12.42
N ARG A 56 6.14 7.61 -13.07
CA ARG A 56 5.85 8.33 -14.32
C ARG A 56 5.39 7.38 -15.41
N ASP A 57 6.09 6.27 -15.59
CA ASP A 57 5.70 5.26 -16.58
C ASP A 57 4.29 4.72 -16.32
N ALA A 58 3.93 4.43 -15.09
CA ALA A 58 2.59 3.98 -14.72
C ALA A 58 1.50 5.03 -14.97
N LEU A 59 1.80 6.31 -14.80
CA LEU A 59 0.86 7.41 -15.07
C LEU A 59 0.69 7.67 -16.59
N GLU A 60 1.73 7.41 -17.37
CA GLU A 60 1.70 7.57 -18.84
C GLU A 60 1.19 6.32 -19.57
N HIS A 61 1.34 5.13 -18.97
CA HIS A 61 0.93 3.86 -19.56
C HIS A 61 0.04 3.05 -18.61
N PRO A 62 -1.10 3.61 -18.16
CA PRO A 62 -2.00 2.90 -17.26
C PRO A 62 -2.67 1.70 -17.93
N ILE A 63 -3.02 0.68 -17.16
CA ILE A 63 -3.73 -0.50 -17.66
C ILE A 63 -5.18 -0.14 -17.97
N ASP A 64 -5.62 -0.39 -19.19
CA ASP A 64 -6.99 -0.19 -19.69
C ASP A 64 -7.56 1.22 -19.45
N LYS A 65 -6.71 2.23 -19.46
CA LYS A 65 -7.08 3.66 -19.32
C LYS A 65 -6.21 4.55 -20.20
N GLU A 66 -6.73 5.74 -20.45
CA GLU A 66 -5.94 6.80 -21.07
C GLU A 66 -4.83 7.28 -20.12
N PRO A 67 -3.68 7.73 -20.64
CA PRO A 67 -2.66 8.40 -19.85
C PRO A 67 -3.25 9.52 -18.98
N LEU A 68 -2.74 9.68 -17.74
CA LEU A 68 -3.25 10.73 -16.86
C LEU A 68 -3.19 12.11 -17.53
N ARG A 69 -2.12 12.39 -18.24
CA ARG A 69 -1.95 13.65 -18.99
C ARG A 69 -3.10 13.95 -19.95
N ALA A 70 -3.68 12.93 -20.59
CA ALA A 70 -4.80 13.09 -21.53
C ALA A 70 -6.14 13.40 -20.84
N LEU A 71 -6.22 13.16 -19.53
CA LEU A 71 -7.42 13.40 -18.73
C LEU A 71 -7.43 14.77 -18.05
N LEU A 72 -6.27 15.45 -17.99
CA LEU A 72 -6.11 16.74 -17.33
C LEU A 72 -6.34 17.90 -18.31
N PHE A 73 -7.03 18.94 -17.88
CA PHE A 73 -7.27 20.15 -18.68
C PHE A 73 -7.40 21.40 -17.79
N PRO A 74 -7.12 22.60 -18.31
CA PRO A 74 -7.19 23.84 -17.54
C PRO A 74 -8.58 24.09 -16.95
N GLY A 75 -8.63 24.53 -15.70
CA GLY A 75 -9.86 24.88 -15.00
C GLY A 75 -10.65 23.71 -14.45
N MET A 76 -10.17 22.45 -14.60
CA MET A 76 -10.77 21.33 -13.91
C MET A 76 -10.46 21.37 -12.41
N LYS A 77 -11.32 20.73 -11.62
CA LYS A 77 -11.08 20.44 -10.20
C LYS A 77 -10.53 19.05 -10.05
N LEU A 78 -9.34 18.93 -9.48
CA LEU A 78 -8.69 17.66 -9.23
C LEU A 78 -8.75 17.31 -7.74
N THR A 79 -9.28 16.15 -7.41
CA THR A 79 -9.19 15.61 -6.04
C THR A 79 -8.28 14.39 -6.03
N ILE A 80 -7.28 14.41 -5.16
CA ILE A 80 -6.36 13.30 -4.94
C ILE A 80 -6.66 12.73 -3.54
N ALA A 81 -7.18 11.51 -3.50
CA ALA A 81 -7.36 10.77 -2.24
C ALA A 81 -6.18 9.81 -2.05
N PHE A 82 -5.60 9.79 -0.87
CA PHE A 82 -4.46 8.93 -0.54
C PHE A 82 -4.62 8.27 0.82
N ASP A 83 -3.96 7.14 1.01
CA ASP A 83 -3.96 6.40 2.27
C ASP A 83 -3.23 7.17 3.37
N ASP A 84 -3.77 7.12 4.57
CA ASP A 84 -3.15 7.68 5.75
C ASP A 84 -1.94 6.84 6.25
N ILE A 85 -1.17 7.41 7.17
CA ILE A 85 -0.01 6.77 7.80
C ILE A 85 -0.28 6.26 9.21
N SER A 86 -1.52 6.30 9.66
CA SER A 86 -1.90 5.93 11.03
C SER A 86 -1.89 4.41 11.29
N LEU A 87 -1.79 3.59 10.24
CA LEU A 87 -1.64 2.14 10.38
C LEU A 87 -0.24 1.79 10.90
N PRO A 88 -0.11 0.75 11.76
CA PRO A 88 1.16 0.30 12.30
C PRO A 88 1.97 -0.51 11.26
N LEU A 89 2.21 0.07 10.11
CA LEU A 89 3.02 -0.49 9.04
C LEU A 89 4.50 -0.09 9.22
N PRO A 90 5.44 -0.85 8.65
CA PRO A 90 6.84 -0.45 8.63
C PRO A 90 6.98 0.95 8.02
N LYS A 91 7.73 1.82 8.70
CA LYS A 91 7.99 3.18 8.20
C LYS A 91 8.68 3.12 6.84
N MET A 92 8.15 3.85 5.88
CA MET A 92 8.79 4.06 4.59
C MET A 92 9.95 5.05 4.72
N ARG A 93 10.89 4.99 3.79
CA ARG A 93 11.94 6.02 3.69
C ARG A 93 11.31 7.34 3.27
N ARG A 94 11.89 8.44 3.71
CA ARG A 94 11.51 9.77 3.19
C ARG A 94 12.31 10.08 1.91
N PRO A 95 11.65 10.67 0.87
CA PRO A 95 10.21 10.90 0.78
C PRO A 95 9.43 9.58 0.70
N ASP A 96 8.26 9.54 1.34
CA ASP A 96 7.33 8.41 1.32
C ASP A 96 6.82 8.17 -0.12
N ILE A 97 6.49 6.93 -0.46
CA ILE A 97 6.01 6.60 -1.80
C ILE A 97 4.73 7.35 -2.17
N ARG A 98 3.85 7.60 -1.20
CA ARG A 98 2.63 8.40 -1.41
C ARG A 98 2.97 9.84 -1.79
N GLN A 99 3.93 10.45 -1.10
CA GLN A 99 4.44 11.77 -1.44
C GLN A 99 4.97 11.82 -2.87
N ARG A 100 5.80 10.86 -3.27
CA ARG A 100 6.36 10.79 -4.63
C ARG A 100 5.28 10.68 -5.71
N VAL A 101 4.25 9.85 -5.46
CA VAL A 101 3.11 9.72 -6.40
C VAL A 101 2.31 11.01 -6.46
N ILE A 102 2.01 11.63 -5.31
CA ILE A 102 1.28 12.90 -5.26
C ILE A 102 2.04 14.00 -6.00
N GLU A 103 3.34 14.14 -5.74
CA GLU A 103 4.19 15.13 -6.41
C GLU A 103 4.20 14.92 -7.93
N ALA A 104 4.35 13.68 -8.40
CA ALA A 104 4.30 13.39 -9.83
C ALA A 104 2.94 13.73 -10.47
N VAL A 105 1.83 13.50 -9.76
CA VAL A 105 0.49 13.89 -10.23
C VAL A 105 0.33 15.40 -10.23
N LEU A 106 0.84 16.10 -9.21
CA LEU A 106 0.80 17.56 -9.13
C LEU A 106 1.62 18.22 -10.24
N ASP A 107 2.77 17.66 -10.58
CA ASP A 107 3.58 18.14 -11.70
C ASP A 107 2.80 18.05 -13.02
N LEU A 108 2.17 16.91 -13.31
CA LEU A 108 1.32 16.73 -14.50
C LEU A 108 0.11 17.66 -14.50
N ALA A 109 -0.51 17.87 -13.31
CA ALA A 109 -1.64 18.79 -13.17
C ALA A 109 -1.22 20.24 -13.46
N ALA A 110 -0.07 20.66 -12.93
CA ALA A 110 0.50 22.00 -13.20
C ALA A 110 0.83 22.19 -14.68
N GLU A 111 1.46 21.21 -15.33
CA GLU A 111 1.74 21.23 -16.77
C GLU A 111 0.46 21.36 -17.62
N ALA A 112 -0.65 20.77 -17.15
CA ALA A 112 -1.94 20.85 -17.82
C ALA A 112 -2.74 22.11 -17.48
N GLY A 113 -2.22 22.98 -16.60
CA GLY A 113 -2.91 24.22 -16.17
C GLY A 113 -4.05 23.96 -15.18
N VAL A 114 -3.97 22.89 -14.40
CA VAL A 114 -4.91 22.61 -13.31
C VAL A 114 -4.40 23.30 -12.05
N ASP A 115 -5.19 24.24 -11.52
CA ASP A 115 -4.87 25.08 -10.36
C ASP A 115 -5.81 24.87 -9.16
N ASP A 116 -6.91 24.14 -9.33
CA ASP A 116 -7.85 23.79 -8.25
C ASP A 116 -7.65 22.31 -7.84
N VAL A 117 -6.71 22.09 -6.93
CA VAL A 117 -6.36 20.73 -6.46
C VAL A 117 -6.68 20.57 -4.98
N HIS A 118 -7.40 19.49 -4.67
CA HIS A 118 -7.79 19.12 -3.31
C HIS A 118 -7.17 17.78 -2.92
N LEU A 119 -6.40 17.75 -1.83
CA LEU A 119 -5.82 16.54 -1.28
C LEU A 119 -6.65 16.04 -0.11
N ILE A 120 -6.97 14.74 -0.09
CA ILE A 120 -7.78 14.12 0.97
C ILE A 120 -7.06 12.89 1.51
N ALA A 121 -6.74 12.90 2.81
CA ALA A 121 -6.30 11.69 3.50
C ALA A 121 -7.51 10.78 3.77
N ALA A 122 -7.51 9.60 3.20
CA ALA A 122 -8.59 8.61 3.30
C ALA A 122 -8.42 7.77 4.57
N LEU A 123 -8.93 8.27 5.69
CA LEU A 123 -8.75 7.66 7.02
C LEU A 123 -9.63 6.44 7.27
N ALA A 124 -10.76 6.30 6.59
CA ALA A 124 -11.78 5.28 6.88
C ALA A 124 -12.12 5.21 8.39
N LEU A 125 -11.93 4.07 9.01
CA LEU A 125 -12.14 3.85 10.46
C LEU A 125 -10.85 4.01 11.29
N HIS A 126 -9.78 4.51 10.71
CA HIS A 126 -8.52 4.70 11.40
C HIS A 126 -8.58 5.90 12.37
N ARG A 127 -7.60 5.99 13.25
CA ARG A 127 -7.43 7.20 14.08
C ARG A 127 -7.15 8.42 13.20
N ARG A 128 -7.45 9.58 13.71
CA ARG A 128 -7.01 10.82 13.04
C ARG A 128 -5.48 10.90 12.98
N MET A 129 -4.98 11.43 11.90
CA MET A 129 -3.58 11.82 11.79
C MET A 129 -3.30 13.05 12.67
N THR A 130 -2.07 13.17 13.14
CA THR A 130 -1.58 14.40 13.79
C THR A 130 -1.15 15.40 12.73
N GLU A 131 -0.95 16.66 13.12
CA GLU A 131 -0.47 17.72 12.21
C GLU A 131 0.93 17.41 11.64
N ASP A 132 1.75 16.68 12.40
CA ASP A 132 3.11 16.31 11.98
C ASP A 132 3.14 15.09 11.02
N GLU A 133 2.07 14.37 10.91
CA GLU A 133 1.89 13.21 10.01
C GLU A 133 1.40 13.64 8.63
#